data_2093feeb08038a8980c160a6f95deda2
#
_entry.id   2093feeb08038a8980c160a6f95deda2
#
_cell.length_a   1.000
_cell.length_b   1.000
_cell.length_c   1.000
_cell.angle_alpha   90.00
_cell.angle_beta   90.00
_cell.angle_gamma   90.00
#
_symmetry.space_group_name_H-M   'P 1'
#
loop_
_entity.id
_entity.type
_entity.pdbx_description
1 polymer ?
#
loop_
_entity_poly.entity_id
_entity_poly.type
_entity_poly.pdbx_seq_one_letter_code
_entity_poly.pdbx_strand_id
1 'polypeptide(L)'
;MKPLCVVSCPIDTFSGYGARSRDFVRSLITAKGEEWDIKILPQRWGSTPWNFLSKDNPLQKRFISNLNKKPDIWIQITIPSEFQPVGQYNIGVTAGIETTIFPGDFIEGLNKMNINLVSSNHSKNVALSTQFDKRDKNKKIIGQTKTEKPVEVLFEGLDLNIYNKNPQNSGLL
;
A
#
# COMPACT_ATOMS: atom_id res chain seq x y z
N MET A 1 -1.08 21.56 -15.94
CA MET A 1 0.03 20.74 -15.41
C MET A 1 -0.58 19.48 -14.82
N LYS A 2 -0.03 18.29 -15.11
CA LYS A 2 -0.54 17.04 -14.52
C LYS A 2 -0.23 17.02 -13.02
N PRO A 3 -1.15 16.56 -12.14
CA PRO A 3 -0.87 16.37 -10.72
C PRO A 3 0.25 15.33 -10.53
N LEU A 4 1.16 15.61 -9.60
CA LEU A 4 2.24 14.71 -9.25
C LEU A 4 1.71 13.64 -8.29
N CYS A 5 1.73 12.39 -8.73
CA CYS A 5 1.45 11.23 -7.90
C CYS A 5 2.75 10.47 -7.60
N VAL A 6 3.09 10.31 -6.33
CA VAL A 6 4.24 9.50 -5.92
C VAL A 6 3.76 8.25 -5.20
N VAL A 7 4.20 7.09 -5.69
CA VAL A 7 3.96 5.80 -5.06
C VAL A 7 5.23 5.35 -4.34
N SER A 8 5.18 5.34 -3.02
CA SER A 8 6.26 4.87 -2.15
C SER A 8 5.99 3.41 -1.79
N CYS A 9 6.83 2.50 -2.25
CA CYS A 9 6.54 1.07 -2.14
C CYS A 9 7.78 0.19 -2.35
N PRO A 10 7.77 -1.07 -1.86
CA PRO A 10 8.88 -2.00 -2.01
C PRO A 10 8.91 -2.70 -3.40
N ILE A 11 8.70 -1.94 -4.47
CA ILE A 11 8.45 -2.43 -5.83
C ILE A 11 9.58 -3.31 -6.40
N ASP A 12 10.82 -3.06 -5.96
CA ASP A 12 12.02 -3.74 -6.48
C ASP A 12 12.51 -4.89 -5.58
N THR A 13 11.66 -5.35 -4.65
CA THR A 13 11.98 -6.43 -3.72
C THR A 13 11.38 -7.76 -4.15
N PHE A 14 12.05 -8.87 -3.73
CA PHE A 14 11.55 -10.23 -3.86
C PHE A 14 10.62 -10.56 -2.68
N SER A 15 9.46 -9.89 -2.61
CA SER A 15 8.48 -10.06 -1.54
C SER A 15 7.04 -9.99 -2.06
N GLY A 16 6.08 -10.43 -1.25
CA GLY A 16 4.65 -10.28 -1.53
C GLY A 16 4.25 -8.81 -1.69
N TYR A 17 4.73 -7.94 -0.81
CA TYR A 17 4.53 -6.49 -0.96
C TYR A 17 5.19 -5.94 -2.23
N GLY A 18 6.35 -6.49 -2.64
CA GLY A 18 6.98 -6.15 -3.92
C GLY A 18 6.11 -6.54 -5.12
N ALA A 19 5.56 -7.76 -5.12
CA ALA A 19 4.63 -8.23 -6.15
C ALA A 19 3.38 -7.33 -6.21
N ARG A 20 2.73 -7.12 -5.07
CA ARG A 20 1.57 -6.22 -4.95
C ARG A 20 1.86 -4.81 -5.46
N SER A 21 3.04 -4.27 -5.12
CA SER A 21 3.46 -2.94 -5.58
C SER A 21 3.59 -2.87 -7.09
N ARG A 22 4.17 -3.89 -7.72
CA ARG A 22 4.31 -3.94 -9.18
C ARG A 22 2.97 -3.98 -9.89
N ASP A 23 2.04 -4.78 -9.41
CA ASP A 23 0.71 -4.91 -10.00
C ASP A 23 -0.12 -3.64 -9.79
N PHE A 24 -0.08 -3.09 -8.58
CA PHE A 24 -0.75 -1.82 -8.26
C PHE A 24 -0.24 -0.67 -9.16
N VAL A 25 1.08 -0.50 -9.26
CA VAL A 25 1.66 0.59 -10.06
C VAL A 25 1.37 0.43 -11.54
N ARG A 26 1.44 -0.79 -12.09
CA ARG A 26 1.06 -1.06 -13.48
C ARG A 26 -0.40 -0.68 -13.74
N SER A 27 -1.31 -1.12 -12.88
CA SER A 27 -2.73 -0.79 -12.96
C SER A 27 -2.99 0.71 -12.85
N LEU A 28 -2.29 1.38 -11.92
CA LEU A 28 -2.40 2.83 -11.75
C LEU A 28 -1.91 3.57 -13.01
N ILE A 29 -0.79 3.15 -13.61
CA ILE A 29 -0.28 3.74 -14.85
C ILE A 29 -1.26 3.54 -15.99
N THR A 30 -1.85 2.36 -16.12
CA THR A 30 -2.88 2.08 -17.15
C THR A 30 -4.10 2.97 -16.95
N ALA A 31 -4.55 3.14 -15.71
CA ALA A 31 -5.77 3.89 -15.41
C ALA A 31 -5.57 5.42 -15.46
N LYS A 32 -4.40 5.93 -15.07
CA LYS A 32 -4.16 7.36 -14.80
C LYS A 32 -2.89 7.95 -15.41
N GLY A 33 -2.09 7.16 -16.13
CA GLY A 33 -0.81 7.63 -16.69
C GLY A 33 -0.93 8.80 -17.68
N GLU A 34 -2.07 8.92 -18.34
CA GLU A 34 -2.35 10.06 -19.24
C GLU A 34 -2.73 11.33 -18.47
N GLU A 35 -3.36 11.18 -17.29
CA GLU A 35 -3.84 12.31 -16.48
C GLU A 35 -2.84 12.76 -15.44
N TRP A 36 -2.03 11.84 -14.87
CA TRP A 36 -1.12 12.09 -13.75
C TRP A 36 0.35 11.90 -14.12
N ASP A 37 1.24 12.70 -13.50
CA ASP A 37 2.68 12.42 -13.49
C ASP A 37 2.99 11.45 -12.36
N ILE A 38 3.04 10.15 -12.71
CA ILE A 38 3.24 9.06 -11.73
C ILE A 38 4.73 8.79 -11.59
N LYS A 39 5.25 8.96 -10.39
CA LYS A 39 6.64 8.64 -9.99
C LYS A 39 6.62 7.53 -8.93
N ILE A 40 7.72 6.81 -8.81
CA ILE A 40 7.88 5.71 -7.87
C ILE A 40 9.07 6.02 -6.98
N LEU A 41 8.86 5.98 -5.67
CA LEU A 41 9.92 6.05 -4.66
C LEU A 41 10.13 4.65 -4.09
N PRO A 42 11.13 3.87 -4.58
CA PRO A 42 11.36 2.51 -4.12
C PRO A 42 11.78 2.49 -2.65
N GLN A 43 11.18 1.57 -1.90
CA GLN A 43 11.53 1.33 -0.49
C GLN A 43 12.02 -0.09 -0.26
N ARG A 44 12.81 -0.27 0.78
CA ARG A 44 13.20 -1.60 1.24
C ARG A 44 12.04 -2.29 1.97
N TRP A 45 12.06 -3.59 1.97
CA TRP A 45 11.14 -4.43 2.73
C TRP A 45 11.95 -5.38 3.62
N GLY A 46 12.21 -4.94 4.85
CA GLY A 46 13.05 -5.69 5.77
C GLY A 46 14.42 -6.07 5.15
N SER A 47 14.79 -7.34 5.30
CA SER A 47 16.02 -7.92 4.74
C SER A 47 15.81 -8.66 3.41
N THR A 48 14.64 -8.49 2.76
CA THR A 48 14.37 -9.17 1.49
C THR A 48 15.34 -8.74 0.40
N PRO A 49 15.71 -9.66 -0.55
CA PRO A 49 16.55 -9.32 -1.69
C PRO A 49 15.97 -8.18 -2.52
N TRP A 50 16.84 -7.37 -3.07
CA TRP A 50 16.58 -6.23 -3.93
C TRP A 50 16.92 -6.55 -5.40
N ASN A 51 16.63 -5.64 -6.33
CA ASN A 51 16.86 -5.75 -7.76
C ASN A 51 16.01 -6.85 -8.42
N PHE A 52 14.72 -6.90 -8.08
CA PHE A 52 13.77 -7.75 -8.78
C PHE A 52 13.56 -7.31 -10.24
N LEU A 53 13.49 -5.99 -10.47
CA LEU A 53 13.25 -5.43 -11.80
C LEU A 53 14.55 -5.37 -12.59
N SER A 54 14.54 -5.89 -13.82
CA SER A 54 15.66 -5.70 -14.75
C SER A 54 15.85 -4.20 -15.06
N LYS A 55 17.08 -3.81 -15.43
CA LYS A 55 17.42 -2.42 -15.76
C LYS A 55 16.57 -1.83 -16.90
N ASP A 56 16.10 -2.69 -17.79
CA ASP A 56 15.27 -2.28 -18.94
C ASP A 56 13.77 -2.24 -18.61
N ASN A 57 13.37 -2.57 -17.38
CA ASN A 57 11.97 -2.58 -17.00
C ASN A 57 11.37 -1.18 -17.09
N PRO A 58 10.23 -0.98 -17.79
CA PRO A 58 9.61 0.34 -17.97
C PRO A 58 9.31 1.08 -16.66
N LEU A 59 9.07 0.38 -15.55
CA LEU A 59 8.82 0.97 -14.24
C LEU A 59 10.03 1.74 -13.73
N GLN A 60 11.26 1.30 -14.03
CA GLN A 60 12.48 1.97 -13.58
C GLN A 60 12.62 3.39 -14.11
N LYS A 61 12.04 3.69 -15.29
CA LYS A 61 12.04 5.06 -15.85
C LYS A 61 11.25 6.06 -15.00
N ARG A 62 10.42 5.56 -14.08
CA ARG A 62 9.62 6.38 -13.16
C ARG A 62 10.22 6.48 -11.75
N PHE A 63 11.37 5.83 -11.51
CA PHE A 63 12.02 5.85 -10.21
C PHE A 63 12.56 7.22 -9.89
N ILE A 64 12.37 7.63 -8.64
CA ILE A 64 13.00 8.80 -8.04
C ILE A 64 13.71 8.36 -6.76
N SER A 65 14.79 9.05 -6.40
CA SER A 65 15.55 8.79 -5.18
C SER A 65 15.14 9.70 -4.02
N ASN A 66 14.51 10.84 -4.33
CA ASN A 66 14.08 11.85 -3.36
C ASN A 66 12.89 12.64 -3.90
N LEU A 67 12.26 13.41 -3.03
CA LEU A 67 11.19 14.33 -3.38
C LEU A 67 11.74 15.74 -3.55
N ASN A 68 11.55 16.32 -4.72
CA ASN A 68 11.92 17.71 -5.00
C ASN A 68 10.81 18.70 -4.61
N LYS A 69 9.58 18.23 -4.48
CA LYS A 69 8.40 18.99 -4.03
C LYS A 69 7.40 18.08 -3.35
N LYS A 70 6.50 18.66 -2.57
CA LYS A 70 5.39 17.94 -1.97
C LYS A 70 4.47 17.38 -3.08
N PRO A 71 4.20 16.05 -3.11
CA PRO A 71 3.29 15.46 -4.09
C PRO A 71 1.84 15.93 -3.88
N ASP A 72 1.08 16.04 -4.98
CA ASP A 72 -0.36 16.26 -4.89
C ASP A 72 -1.04 15.00 -4.33
N ILE A 73 -0.59 13.82 -4.77
CA ILE A 73 -1.06 12.52 -4.30
C ILE A 73 0.14 11.70 -3.83
N TRP A 74 0.07 11.19 -2.61
CA TRP A 74 1.02 10.26 -2.04
C TRP A 74 0.33 8.94 -1.78
N ILE A 75 0.86 7.86 -2.34
CA ILE A 75 0.38 6.50 -2.13
C ILE A 75 1.52 5.73 -1.47
N GLN A 76 1.27 5.17 -0.29
CA GLN A 76 2.26 4.35 0.39
C GLN A 76 1.76 2.92 0.55
N ILE A 77 2.55 1.95 0.04
CA ILE A 77 2.22 0.51 0.08
C ILE A 77 3.17 -0.15 1.07
N THR A 78 2.69 -0.40 2.29
CA THR A 78 3.44 -1.00 3.39
C THR A 78 2.51 -1.37 4.53
N ILE A 79 3.03 -1.79 5.68
CA ILE A 79 2.24 -1.97 6.91
C ILE A 79 1.85 -0.61 7.50
N PRO A 80 0.66 -0.50 8.14
CA PRO A 80 0.15 0.79 8.60
C PRO A 80 1.05 1.54 9.59
N SER A 81 1.79 0.85 10.45
CA SER A 81 2.73 1.49 11.39
C SER A 81 3.81 2.34 10.70
N GLU A 82 4.12 2.05 9.44
CA GLU A 82 5.11 2.80 8.64
C GLU A 82 4.50 3.94 7.82
N PHE A 83 3.19 4.14 7.84
CA PHE A 83 2.55 5.18 7.05
C PHE A 83 2.99 6.59 7.45
N GLN A 84 3.33 7.39 6.43
CA GLN A 84 3.74 8.79 6.57
C GLN A 84 2.92 9.68 5.61
N PRO A 85 2.25 10.73 6.12
CA PRO A 85 1.42 11.62 5.29
C PRO A 85 2.28 12.69 4.61
N VAL A 86 2.95 12.34 3.52
CA VAL A 86 3.92 13.20 2.82
C VAL A 86 3.27 14.11 1.77
N GLY A 87 2.17 13.67 1.16
CA GLY A 87 1.48 14.38 0.09
C GLY A 87 0.45 15.41 0.59
N GLN A 88 -0.18 16.07 -0.36
CA GLN A 88 -1.39 16.86 -0.08
C GLN A 88 -2.56 15.92 0.23
N TYR A 89 -2.73 14.87 -0.56
CA TYR A 89 -3.67 13.78 -0.31
C TYR A 89 -2.90 12.46 -0.16
N ASN A 90 -3.17 11.71 0.91
CA ASN A 90 -2.40 10.55 1.32
C ASN A 90 -3.25 9.28 1.34
N ILE A 91 -2.82 8.27 0.61
CA ILE A 91 -3.47 6.97 0.48
C ILE A 91 -2.56 5.90 1.06
N GLY A 92 -3.04 5.19 2.08
CA GLY A 92 -2.37 4.01 2.62
C GLY A 92 -2.88 2.76 1.92
N VAL A 93 -1.98 1.88 1.50
CA VAL A 93 -2.32 0.58 0.91
C VAL A 93 -1.61 -0.51 1.71
N THR A 94 -2.38 -1.44 2.26
CA THR A 94 -1.83 -2.54 3.06
C THR A 94 -2.52 -3.85 2.72
N ALA A 95 -1.81 -4.96 2.90
CA ALA A 95 -2.42 -6.30 2.78
C ALA A 95 -3.50 -6.54 3.84
N GLY A 96 -3.42 -5.82 4.96
CA GLY A 96 -4.32 -6.03 6.07
C GLY A 96 -3.76 -7.05 7.07
N ILE A 97 -4.63 -7.83 7.65
CA ILE A 97 -4.28 -8.80 8.71
C ILE A 97 -5.25 -9.99 8.65
N GLU A 98 -4.77 -11.17 9.01
CA GLU A 98 -5.58 -12.40 9.08
C GLU A 98 -6.20 -12.61 10.46
N THR A 99 -5.74 -11.89 11.48
CA THR A 99 -6.27 -11.95 12.85
C THR A 99 -7.52 -11.08 13.00
N THR A 100 -8.15 -11.12 14.18
CA THR A 100 -9.42 -10.44 14.47
C THR A 100 -9.24 -9.06 15.12
N ILE A 101 -8.00 -8.64 15.38
CA ILE A 101 -7.67 -7.37 16.02
C ILE A 101 -6.42 -6.79 15.36
N PHE A 102 -6.45 -5.52 14.94
CA PHE A 102 -5.28 -4.79 14.52
C PHE A 102 -4.42 -4.37 15.73
N PRO A 103 -3.08 -4.36 15.60
CA PRO A 103 -2.21 -3.69 16.57
C PRO A 103 -2.56 -2.21 16.73
N GLY A 104 -2.33 -1.65 17.90
CA GLY A 104 -2.64 -0.22 18.16
C GLY A 104 -1.86 0.75 17.26
N ASP A 105 -0.60 0.45 16.97
CA ASP A 105 0.25 1.22 16.06
C ASP A 105 -0.24 1.16 14.59
N PHE A 106 -0.90 0.07 14.19
CA PHE A 106 -1.58 0.00 12.88
C PHE A 106 -2.76 0.96 12.81
N ILE A 107 -3.59 1.01 13.86
CA ILE A 107 -4.72 1.96 13.93
C ILE A 107 -4.21 3.41 13.88
N GLU A 108 -3.13 3.71 14.63
CA GLU A 108 -2.50 5.04 14.58
C GLU A 108 -1.94 5.36 13.19
N GLY A 109 -1.39 4.37 12.49
CA GLY A 109 -0.90 4.51 11.13
C GLY A 109 -2.04 4.78 10.13
N LEU A 110 -3.14 4.01 10.19
CA LEU A 110 -4.32 4.25 9.35
C LEU A 110 -4.85 5.68 9.53
N ASN A 111 -4.85 6.20 10.75
CA ASN A 111 -5.35 7.54 11.05
C ASN A 111 -4.47 8.68 10.51
N LYS A 112 -3.24 8.41 10.07
CA LYS A 112 -2.37 9.41 9.41
C LYS A 112 -2.76 9.65 7.95
N MET A 113 -3.46 8.72 7.31
CA MET A 113 -3.79 8.79 5.89
C MET A 113 -5.18 9.42 5.68
N ASN A 114 -5.44 9.95 4.49
CA ASN A 114 -6.76 10.48 4.14
C ASN A 114 -7.75 9.34 3.84
N ILE A 115 -7.25 8.25 3.24
CA ILE A 115 -7.99 7.02 2.98
C ILE A 115 -7.03 5.84 3.03
N ASN A 116 -7.54 4.68 3.41
CA ASN A 116 -6.78 3.43 3.47
C ASN A 116 -7.44 2.37 2.59
N LEU A 117 -6.62 1.63 1.87
CA LEU A 117 -7.03 0.54 1.01
C LEU A 117 -6.51 -0.78 1.57
N VAL A 118 -7.41 -1.73 1.75
CA VAL A 118 -7.12 -3.10 2.21
C VAL A 118 -7.57 -4.12 1.17
N SER A 119 -7.03 -5.34 1.23
CA SER A 119 -7.28 -6.36 0.21
C SER A 119 -8.61 -7.09 0.37
N SER A 120 -9.30 -7.00 1.51
CA SER A 120 -10.49 -7.80 1.79
C SER A 120 -11.50 -7.11 2.72
N ASN A 121 -12.75 -7.56 2.66
CA ASN A 121 -13.77 -7.16 3.63
C ASN A 121 -13.42 -7.59 5.06
N HIS A 122 -12.73 -8.73 5.24
CA HIS A 122 -12.23 -9.14 6.54
C HIS A 122 -11.32 -8.06 7.13
N SER A 123 -10.25 -7.68 6.42
CA SER A 123 -9.30 -6.66 6.88
C SER A 123 -9.99 -5.31 7.13
N LYS A 124 -10.96 -4.90 6.27
CA LYS A 124 -11.75 -3.69 6.48
C LYS A 124 -12.56 -3.78 7.79
N ASN A 125 -13.27 -4.87 8.01
CA ASN A 125 -14.09 -5.06 9.21
C ASN A 125 -13.22 -5.07 10.47
N VAL A 126 -12.09 -5.77 10.46
CA VAL A 126 -11.15 -5.80 11.58
C VAL A 126 -10.60 -4.40 11.88
N ALA A 127 -10.19 -3.64 10.84
CA ALA A 127 -9.71 -2.27 11.02
C ALA A 127 -10.75 -1.35 11.66
N LEU A 128 -12.04 -1.49 11.26
CA LEU A 128 -13.12 -0.64 11.77
C LEU A 128 -13.65 -1.06 13.14
N SER A 129 -13.57 -2.36 13.48
CA SER A 129 -14.05 -2.89 14.76
C SER A 129 -13.01 -2.84 15.88
N THR A 130 -11.72 -2.71 15.53
CA THR A 130 -10.64 -2.67 16.53
C THR A 130 -10.65 -1.33 17.27
N GLN A 131 -10.67 -1.41 18.59
CA GLN A 131 -10.53 -0.23 19.46
C GLN A 131 -9.79 -0.59 20.75
N PHE A 132 -9.05 0.37 21.29
CA PHE A 132 -8.30 0.26 22.53
C PHE A 132 -8.56 1.46 23.44
N ASP A 133 -8.65 1.21 24.74
CA ASP A 133 -8.69 2.27 25.74
C ASP A 133 -7.33 2.96 25.83
N LYS A 134 -7.30 4.29 25.68
CA LYS A 134 -6.15 5.11 26.07
C LYS A 134 -6.20 5.36 27.57
N ARG A 135 -5.13 5.04 28.28
CA ARG A 135 -5.03 5.24 29.72
C ARG A 135 -3.93 6.23 30.06
N ASP A 136 -4.14 7.07 31.05
CA ASP A 136 -3.12 7.94 31.61
C ASP A 136 -2.14 7.17 32.50
N LYS A 137 -1.16 7.92 33.09
CA LYS A 137 -0.17 7.35 34.01
C LYS A 137 -0.79 6.70 35.26
N ASN A 138 -2.01 7.09 35.61
CA ASN A 138 -2.78 6.56 36.74
C ASN A 138 -3.74 5.44 36.33
N LYS A 139 -3.60 4.90 35.10
CA LYS A 139 -4.45 3.86 34.51
C LYS A 139 -5.91 4.25 34.28
N LYS A 140 -6.27 5.55 34.42
CA LYS A 140 -7.58 6.06 34.13
C LYS A 140 -7.78 6.14 32.61
N ILE A 141 -8.95 5.70 32.13
CA ILE A 141 -9.32 5.81 30.71
C ILE A 141 -9.51 7.30 30.37
N ILE A 142 -8.76 7.80 29.39
CA ILE A 142 -8.77 9.19 28.91
C ILE A 142 -9.27 9.32 27.47
N GLY A 143 -9.62 8.20 26.83
CA GLY A 143 -10.12 8.15 25.47
C GLY A 143 -9.98 6.77 24.86
N GLN A 144 -10.23 6.70 23.56
CA GLN A 144 -10.09 5.46 22.79
C GLN A 144 -9.22 5.70 21.54
N THR A 145 -8.46 4.67 21.16
CA THR A 145 -7.80 4.57 19.86
C THR A 145 -8.66 3.67 18.98
N LYS A 146 -9.16 4.20 17.88
CA LYS A 146 -9.93 3.48 16.86
C LYS A 146 -9.64 4.06 15.50
N THR A 147 -10.03 3.38 14.44
CA THR A 147 -9.91 3.88 13.07
C THR A 147 -10.92 5.00 12.83
N GLU A 148 -10.42 6.19 12.49
CA GLU A 148 -11.20 7.41 12.24
C GLU A 148 -11.22 7.80 10.76
N LYS A 149 -10.34 7.21 9.97
CA LYS A 149 -10.22 7.49 8.53
C LYS A 149 -10.92 6.42 7.71
N PRO A 150 -11.41 6.77 6.51
CA PRO A 150 -12.02 5.80 5.62
C PRO A 150 -11.09 4.61 5.33
N VAL A 151 -11.68 3.42 5.36
CA VAL A 151 -11.03 2.17 4.95
C VAL A 151 -11.89 1.53 3.87
N GLU A 152 -11.32 1.34 2.69
CA GLU A 152 -12.01 0.75 1.54
C GLU A 152 -11.31 -0.51 1.06
N VAL A 153 -12.08 -1.38 0.43
CA VAL A 153 -11.54 -2.61 -0.14
C VAL A 153 -11.10 -2.35 -1.58
N LEU A 154 -9.80 -2.54 -1.82
CA LEU A 154 -9.25 -2.68 -3.15
C LEU A 154 -8.74 -4.12 -3.28
N PHE A 155 -9.58 -5.00 -3.81
CA PHE A 155 -9.25 -6.41 -4.00
C PHE A 155 -8.02 -6.57 -4.89
N GLU A 156 -7.24 -7.62 -4.66
CA GLU A 156 -6.05 -7.90 -5.47
C GLU A 156 -6.46 -8.46 -6.83
N GLY A 157 -6.08 -7.74 -7.87
CA GLY A 157 -6.30 -8.17 -9.24
C GLY A 157 -5.26 -9.19 -9.70
N LEU A 158 -5.54 -9.83 -10.82
CA LEU A 158 -4.72 -10.85 -11.45
C LEU A 158 -4.50 -10.48 -12.92
N ASP A 159 -3.28 -10.58 -13.41
CA ASP A 159 -2.99 -10.43 -14.83
C ASP A 159 -3.35 -11.73 -15.57
N LEU A 160 -4.47 -11.71 -16.28
CA LEU A 160 -4.99 -12.87 -17.01
C LEU A 160 -4.14 -13.26 -18.23
N ASN A 161 -3.21 -12.42 -18.69
CA ASN A 161 -2.26 -12.79 -19.72
C ASN A 161 -1.15 -13.69 -19.15
N ILE A 162 -0.84 -13.53 -17.85
CA ILE A 162 0.15 -14.34 -17.15
C ILE A 162 -0.51 -15.56 -16.50
N TYR A 163 -1.65 -15.33 -15.82
CA TYR A 163 -2.39 -16.34 -15.07
C TYR A 163 -3.66 -16.75 -15.83
N ASN A 164 -3.52 -17.62 -16.78
CA ASN A 164 -4.64 -18.14 -17.55
C ASN A 164 -4.65 -19.68 -17.54
N LYS A 165 -5.82 -20.27 -17.82
CA LYS A 165 -5.94 -21.69 -18.08
C LYS A 165 -5.29 -21.99 -19.44
N ASN A 166 -4.03 -22.40 -19.45
CA ASN A 166 -3.42 -22.94 -20.66
C ASN A 166 -3.80 -24.41 -20.81
N PRO A 167 -4.64 -24.78 -21.81
CA PRO A 167 -5.02 -26.18 -22.00
C PRO A 167 -3.84 -27.12 -22.28
N GLN A 168 -2.70 -26.59 -22.72
CA GLN A 168 -1.50 -27.37 -23.01
C GLN A 168 -0.68 -27.71 -21.75
N ASN A 169 -0.94 -27.05 -20.60
CA ASN A 169 -0.25 -27.30 -19.33
C ASN A 169 -1.10 -28.06 -18.31
N SER A 170 -2.20 -28.68 -18.73
CA SER A 170 -3.07 -29.48 -17.84
C SER A 170 -2.49 -30.84 -17.41
N GLY A 171 -1.19 -31.04 -17.56
CA GLY A 171 -0.48 -32.27 -17.23
C GLY A 171 0.54 -32.19 -16.07
N LEU A 172 0.58 -31.09 -15.34
CA LEU A 172 1.46 -30.91 -14.19
C LEU A 172 0.64 -30.61 -12.92
N LEU A 173 -0.02 -31.62 -12.41
CA LEU A 173 -0.40 -31.81 -10.99
C LEU A 173 -0.13 -33.25 -10.63
#